data_b6449b8f6d28e57770edc9e859b460ac
#
_entry.id   b6449b8f6d28e57770edc9e859b460ac
#
_cell.length_a   1.000
_cell.length_b   1.000
_cell.length_c   1.000
_cell.angle_alpha   90.00
_cell.angle_beta   90.00
_cell.angle_gamma   90.00
#
_symmetry.space_group_name_H-M   'P 1'
#
loop_
_entity.id
_entity.type
_entity.pdbx_description
1 polymer ?
#
loop_
_entity_poly.entity_id
_entity_poly.type
_entity_poly.pdbx_seq_one_letter_code
_entity_poly.pdbx_strand_id
1 'polypeptide(L)'
;TSVPSSALADMLRTASERWPLTRLLVVPIPVQGSVATRIREVLGRLAEEANSLGLEALVLARGGGSREDLAVCDDEDLCRDLAAFPVPVVTGLGHEDDLTVADLVADHRAATPTAAIVALLPDRHVALREPQQLRQRLRDVQSRWLERQHQRLMDRRQALALQAPQRRLRELRQTLEQRRALRKALSPQRWLKRGLALVSNAQGI
;
A
#
# COMPACT_ATOMS: atom_id res chain seq x y z
N THR A 1 6.88 -16.64 31.13
CA THR A 1 8.22 -16.13 31.46
C THR A 1 8.30 -15.62 32.88
N SER A 2 9.48 -15.62 33.48
CA SER A 2 9.70 -15.03 34.82
C SER A 2 9.72 -13.47 34.71
N VAL A 3 9.21 -12.81 35.75
CA VAL A 3 9.26 -11.34 35.86
C VAL A 3 9.97 -10.95 37.15
N PRO A 4 10.96 -10.07 37.13
CA PRO A 4 11.58 -9.44 35.97
C PRO A 4 12.66 -10.33 35.32
N SER A 5 12.69 -10.34 33.97
CA SER A 5 13.78 -11.02 33.23
C SER A 5 14.26 -10.14 32.08
N SER A 6 15.56 -10.21 31.79
CA SER A 6 16.16 -9.52 30.64
C SER A 6 15.53 -10.00 29.32
N ALA A 7 15.24 -11.30 29.21
CA ALA A 7 14.58 -11.89 28.06
C ALA A 7 13.20 -11.24 27.78
N LEU A 8 12.39 -11.02 28.82
CA LEU A 8 11.11 -10.33 28.66
C LEU A 8 11.30 -8.88 28.17
N ALA A 9 12.25 -8.14 28.74
CA ALA A 9 12.53 -6.78 28.31
C ALA A 9 12.97 -6.73 26.85
N ASP A 10 13.80 -7.67 26.40
CA ASP A 10 14.25 -7.79 25.01
C ASP A 10 13.09 -8.18 24.06
N MET A 11 12.21 -9.09 24.49
CA MET A 11 11.01 -9.45 23.73
C MET A 11 10.07 -8.25 23.52
N LEU A 12 9.80 -7.49 24.61
CA LEU A 12 8.94 -6.31 24.56
C LEU A 12 9.52 -5.22 23.65
N ARG A 13 10.84 -4.97 23.76
CA ARG A 13 11.54 -4.03 22.88
C ARG A 13 11.45 -4.46 21.43
N THR A 14 11.77 -5.72 21.12
CA THR A 14 11.71 -6.27 19.76
C THR A 14 10.29 -6.18 19.18
N ALA A 15 9.27 -6.49 19.96
CA ALA A 15 7.89 -6.38 19.54
C ALA A 15 7.50 -4.92 19.21
N SER A 16 7.88 -3.98 20.07
CA SER A 16 7.59 -2.55 19.85
C SER A 16 8.29 -1.99 18.63
N GLU A 17 9.51 -2.43 18.33
CA GLU A 17 10.27 -2.04 17.15
C GLU A 17 9.69 -2.62 15.86
N ARG A 18 9.33 -3.90 15.88
CA ARG A 18 8.81 -4.60 14.69
C ARG A 18 7.37 -4.24 14.37
N TRP A 19 6.49 -4.27 15.37
CA TRP A 19 5.05 -4.01 15.19
C TRP A 19 4.44 -3.34 16.42
N PRO A 20 4.47 -2.01 16.52
CA PRO A 20 4.05 -1.25 17.72
C PRO A 20 2.57 -1.44 18.11
N LEU A 21 1.74 -1.95 17.19
CA LEU A 21 0.32 -2.18 17.45
C LEU A 21 0.03 -3.54 18.07
N THR A 22 1.05 -4.39 18.27
CA THR A 22 0.88 -5.69 18.90
C THR A 22 0.57 -5.52 20.38
N ARG A 23 -0.52 -6.17 20.83
CA ARG A 23 -0.85 -6.27 22.25
C ARG A 23 -0.20 -7.53 22.80
N LEU A 24 0.69 -7.39 23.76
CA LEU A 24 1.34 -8.50 24.44
C LEU A 24 0.70 -8.72 25.82
N LEU A 25 0.14 -9.90 26.03
CA LEU A 25 -0.31 -10.36 27.33
C LEU A 25 0.81 -11.18 27.98
N VAL A 26 1.38 -10.65 29.06
CA VAL A 26 2.47 -11.32 29.77
C VAL A 26 1.90 -12.07 30.96
N VAL A 27 2.09 -13.39 30.98
CA VAL A 27 1.69 -14.24 32.09
C VAL A 27 2.94 -14.72 32.81
N PRO A 28 3.18 -14.27 34.05
CA PRO A 28 4.32 -14.68 34.85
C PRO A 28 4.13 -16.13 35.32
N ILE A 29 5.20 -16.93 35.19
CA ILE A 29 5.24 -18.29 35.65
C ILE A 29 6.36 -18.42 36.70
N PRO A 30 6.12 -19.05 37.85
CA PRO A 30 7.15 -19.23 38.85
C PRO A 30 8.25 -20.17 38.33
N VAL A 31 9.48 -19.94 38.80
CA VAL A 31 10.68 -20.69 38.39
C VAL A 31 10.99 -21.85 39.35
N GLN A 32 10.29 -21.95 40.50
CA GLN A 32 10.51 -22.97 41.53
C GLN A 32 9.20 -23.66 41.92
N GLY A 33 9.29 -24.87 42.36
CA GLY A 33 8.15 -25.71 42.77
C GLY A 33 7.62 -26.61 41.64
N SER A 34 6.33 -26.97 41.68
CA SER A 34 5.66 -27.73 40.61
C SER A 34 5.36 -26.88 39.38
N VAL A 35 6.40 -26.51 38.65
CA VAL A 35 6.33 -25.57 37.54
C VAL A 35 5.44 -26.10 36.41
N ALA A 36 5.54 -27.39 36.05
CA ALA A 36 4.73 -28.01 35.01
C ALA A 36 3.22 -27.88 35.30
N THR A 37 2.79 -28.25 36.50
CA THR A 37 1.38 -28.17 36.92
C THR A 37 0.87 -26.73 36.80
N ARG A 38 1.68 -25.74 37.20
CA ARG A 38 1.29 -24.35 37.16
C ARG A 38 1.20 -23.82 35.73
N ILE A 39 2.09 -24.21 34.84
CA ILE A 39 2.02 -23.90 33.42
C ILE A 39 0.74 -24.47 32.83
N ARG A 40 0.42 -25.73 33.10
CA ARG A 40 -0.80 -26.40 32.62
C ARG A 40 -2.07 -25.71 33.09
N GLU A 41 -2.18 -25.30 34.37
CA GLU A 41 -3.31 -24.52 34.88
C GLU A 41 -3.48 -23.17 34.10
N VAL A 42 -2.37 -22.51 33.83
CA VAL A 42 -2.38 -21.24 33.06
C VAL A 42 -2.79 -21.48 31.61
N LEU A 43 -2.25 -22.51 30.96
CA LEU A 43 -2.63 -22.88 29.60
C LEU A 43 -4.11 -23.23 29.49
N GLY A 44 -4.65 -24.03 30.44
CA GLY A 44 -6.08 -24.34 30.47
C GLY A 44 -6.97 -23.07 30.50
N ARG A 45 -6.67 -22.14 31.40
CA ARG A 45 -7.40 -20.86 31.47
C ARG A 45 -7.25 -20.01 30.20
N LEU A 46 -6.04 -19.92 29.66
CA LEU A 46 -5.80 -19.18 28.42
C LEU A 46 -6.51 -19.81 27.22
N ALA A 47 -6.59 -21.15 27.17
CA ALA A 47 -7.32 -21.86 26.13
C ALA A 47 -8.83 -21.59 26.18
N GLU A 48 -9.43 -21.61 27.38
CA GLU A 48 -10.84 -21.28 27.60
C GLU A 48 -11.16 -19.83 27.22
N GLU A 49 -10.26 -18.91 27.52
CA GLU A 49 -10.44 -17.46 27.29
C GLU A 49 -9.83 -16.96 25.97
N ALA A 50 -9.22 -17.83 25.15
CA ALA A 50 -8.45 -17.45 23.96
C ALA A 50 -9.27 -16.55 23.02
N ASN A 51 -10.51 -16.92 22.73
CA ASN A 51 -11.40 -16.16 21.86
C ASN A 51 -11.82 -14.82 22.48
N SER A 52 -12.12 -14.79 23.77
CA SER A 52 -12.56 -13.56 24.47
C SER A 52 -11.42 -12.54 24.60
N LEU A 53 -10.22 -13.01 24.79
CA LEU A 53 -9.00 -12.21 24.86
C LEU A 53 -8.50 -11.81 23.46
N GLY A 54 -8.97 -12.46 22.40
CA GLY A 54 -8.52 -12.26 21.03
C GLY A 54 -7.06 -12.68 20.88
N LEU A 55 -6.69 -13.84 21.44
CA LEU A 55 -5.35 -14.39 21.29
C LEU A 55 -5.15 -14.90 19.87
N GLU A 56 -4.05 -14.50 19.23
CA GLU A 56 -3.67 -14.92 17.89
C GLU A 56 -2.50 -15.90 17.90
N ALA A 57 -1.68 -15.89 18.95
CA ALA A 57 -0.58 -16.82 19.14
C ALA A 57 -0.18 -16.90 20.62
N LEU A 58 0.43 -18.04 21.00
CA LEU A 58 1.05 -18.27 22.29
C LEU A 58 2.56 -18.33 22.14
N VAL A 59 3.29 -17.63 23.00
CA VAL A 59 4.75 -17.75 23.07
C VAL A 59 5.14 -18.35 24.41
N LEU A 60 5.69 -19.56 24.40
CA LEU A 60 6.34 -20.16 25.56
C LEU A 60 7.82 -19.81 25.52
N ALA A 61 8.22 -18.83 26.32
CA ALA A 61 9.58 -18.32 26.31
C ALA A 61 10.21 -18.36 27.69
N ARG A 62 11.48 -18.70 27.72
CA ARG A 62 12.30 -18.66 28.91
C ARG A 62 13.62 -17.95 28.60
N GLY A 63 14.07 -17.10 29.51
CA GLY A 63 15.44 -16.57 29.48
C GLY A 63 16.44 -17.64 29.88
N GLY A 64 17.71 -17.41 29.67
CA GLY A 64 18.80 -18.33 29.98
C GLY A 64 18.69 -18.96 31.38
N GLY A 65 19.08 -20.19 31.49
CA GLY A 65 19.06 -20.99 32.71
C GLY A 65 19.77 -22.31 32.46
N SER A 66 19.87 -23.16 33.49
CA SER A 66 20.46 -24.48 33.35
C SER A 66 19.57 -25.42 32.54
N ARG A 67 20.15 -26.48 31.96
CA ARG A 67 19.42 -27.52 31.23
C ARG A 67 18.42 -28.25 32.14
N GLU A 68 18.73 -28.38 33.42
CA GLU A 68 17.85 -28.96 34.44
C GLU A 68 16.53 -28.21 34.57
N ASP A 69 16.57 -26.91 34.38
CA ASP A 69 15.39 -26.06 34.40
C ASP A 69 14.51 -26.19 33.14
N LEU A 70 15.04 -26.73 32.04
CA LEU A 70 14.30 -27.05 30.82
C LEU A 70 13.58 -28.39 30.87
N ALA A 71 13.96 -29.29 31.80
CA ALA A 71 13.32 -30.60 31.98
C ALA A 71 11.79 -30.48 32.21
N VAL A 72 11.31 -29.37 32.72
CA VAL A 72 9.88 -29.09 32.83
C VAL A 72 9.18 -29.06 31.47
N CYS A 73 9.89 -28.65 30.41
CA CYS A 73 9.37 -28.62 29.05
C CYS A 73 9.37 -29.97 28.34
N ASP A 74 9.83 -31.01 29.03
CA ASP A 74 9.77 -32.42 28.59
C ASP A 74 8.61 -33.19 29.26
N ASP A 75 7.81 -32.52 30.11
CA ASP A 75 6.64 -33.10 30.74
C ASP A 75 5.57 -33.47 29.70
N GLU A 76 5.13 -34.75 29.70
CA GLU A 76 4.21 -35.27 28.68
C GLU A 76 2.87 -34.57 28.69
N ASP A 77 2.30 -34.32 29.87
CA ASP A 77 0.99 -33.70 29.99
C ASP A 77 1.03 -32.23 29.54
N LEU A 78 2.12 -31.50 29.87
CA LEU A 78 2.34 -30.14 29.39
C LEU A 78 2.46 -30.10 27.85
N CYS A 79 3.19 -31.05 27.27
CA CYS A 79 3.35 -31.11 25.81
C CYS A 79 2.03 -31.44 25.11
N ARG A 80 1.17 -32.28 25.71
CA ARG A 80 -0.18 -32.56 25.20
C ARG A 80 -1.07 -31.32 25.26
N ASP A 81 -1.01 -30.55 26.34
CA ASP A 81 -1.77 -29.29 26.48
C ASP A 81 -1.29 -28.24 25.46
N LEU A 82 0.01 -28.18 25.18
CA LEU A 82 0.56 -27.29 24.12
C LEU A 82 0.12 -27.70 22.72
N ALA A 83 0.16 -29.02 22.43
CA ALA A 83 -0.25 -29.55 21.12
C ALA A 83 -1.77 -29.35 20.85
N ALA A 84 -2.58 -29.33 21.90
CA ALA A 84 -4.03 -29.11 21.80
C ALA A 84 -4.44 -27.64 21.92
N PHE A 85 -3.48 -26.72 22.03
CA PHE A 85 -3.79 -25.31 22.27
C PHE A 85 -4.51 -24.66 21.06
N PRO A 86 -5.54 -23.82 21.26
CA PRO A 86 -6.43 -23.36 20.18
C PRO A 86 -5.81 -22.34 19.21
N VAL A 87 -4.64 -21.79 19.53
CA VAL A 87 -3.89 -20.86 18.67
C VAL A 87 -2.46 -21.33 18.48
N PRO A 88 -1.76 -20.91 17.41
CA PRO A 88 -0.38 -21.34 17.16
C PRO A 88 0.54 -21.09 18.34
N VAL A 89 1.36 -22.09 18.64
CA VAL A 89 2.32 -22.09 19.74
C VAL A 89 3.74 -21.91 19.19
N VAL A 90 4.44 -20.92 19.71
CA VAL A 90 5.86 -20.69 19.42
C VAL A 90 6.69 -20.88 20.67
N THR A 91 7.75 -21.65 20.58
CA THR A 91 8.70 -21.84 21.70
C THR A 91 9.95 -20.99 21.49
N GLY A 92 10.51 -20.50 22.58
CA GLY A 92 11.79 -19.84 22.66
C GLY A 92 12.46 -20.13 23.99
N LEU A 93 12.78 -21.41 24.21
CA LEU A 93 13.11 -21.98 25.53
C LEU A 93 14.60 -22.05 25.81
N GLY A 94 15.45 -22.15 24.81
CA GLY A 94 16.86 -22.40 25.03
C GLY A 94 17.75 -21.91 23.88
N HIS A 95 18.98 -22.44 23.85
CA HIS A 95 19.93 -22.24 22.77
C HIS A 95 19.72 -23.31 21.68
N GLU A 96 20.40 -23.16 20.54
CA GLU A 96 20.23 -24.05 19.36
C GLU A 96 20.44 -25.54 19.71
N ASP A 97 21.31 -25.82 20.65
CA ASP A 97 21.69 -27.20 21.06
C ASP A 97 20.73 -27.84 22.10
N ASP A 98 19.84 -27.05 22.71
CA ASP A 98 18.90 -27.53 23.73
C ASP A 98 17.53 -27.78 23.12
N LEU A 99 17.26 -29.00 22.71
CA LEU A 99 15.95 -29.41 22.18
C LEU A 99 15.09 -30.02 23.28
N THR A 100 13.88 -29.51 23.47
CA THR A 100 12.88 -30.03 24.40
C THR A 100 11.72 -30.70 23.67
N VAL A 101 10.92 -31.53 24.37
CA VAL A 101 9.71 -32.13 23.80
C VAL A 101 8.69 -31.03 23.47
N ALA A 102 8.59 -29.96 24.27
CA ALA A 102 7.76 -28.82 23.99
C ALA A 102 8.13 -28.14 22.64
N ASP A 103 9.42 -28.10 22.27
CA ASP A 103 9.87 -27.58 20.98
C ASP A 103 9.43 -28.45 19.81
N LEU A 104 9.30 -29.77 20.01
CA LEU A 104 8.88 -30.72 18.99
C LEU A 104 7.38 -30.67 18.72
N VAL A 105 6.57 -30.31 19.71
CA VAL A 105 5.10 -30.24 19.58
C VAL A 105 4.62 -28.83 19.23
N ALA A 106 5.47 -27.80 19.36
CA ALA A 106 5.14 -26.43 18.98
C ALA A 106 5.04 -26.27 17.47
N ASP A 107 4.17 -25.36 17.02
CA ASP A 107 4.04 -25.00 15.59
C ASP A 107 5.31 -24.36 15.03
N HIS A 108 6.05 -23.66 15.87
CA HIS A 108 7.32 -23.06 15.49
C HIS A 108 8.30 -23.05 16.67
N ARG A 109 9.51 -23.53 16.43
CA ARG A 109 10.63 -23.45 17.38
C ARG A 109 11.53 -22.27 17.04
N ALA A 110 11.82 -21.43 18.00
CA ALA A 110 12.82 -20.36 17.90
C ALA A 110 13.99 -20.64 18.88
N ALA A 111 15.19 -20.32 18.43
CA ALA A 111 16.41 -20.54 19.25
C ALA A 111 16.49 -19.66 20.50
N THR A 112 15.76 -18.52 20.51
CA THR A 112 15.75 -17.57 21.64
C THR A 112 14.37 -16.95 21.81
N PRO A 113 14.04 -16.42 23.01
CA PRO A 113 12.80 -15.66 23.23
C PRO A 113 12.60 -14.50 22.24
N THR A 114 13.67 -13.79 21.91
CA THR A 114 13.65 -12.71 20.94
C THR A 114 13.38 -13.20 19.53
N ALA A 115 13.99 -14.33 19.13
CA ALA A 115 13.75 -14.96 17.84
C ALA A 115 12.29 -15.43 17.69
N ALA A 116 11.64 -15.87 18.76
CA ALA A 116 10.22 -16.21 18.75
C ALA A 116 9.35 -15.00 18.39
N ILE A 117 9.64 -13.83 18.94
CA ILE A 117 8.95 -12.58 18.59
C ILE A 117 9.22 -12.17 17.12
N VAL A 118 10.46 -12.36 16.66
CA VAL A 118 10.83 -12.06 15.26
C VAL A 118 10.09 -12.97 14.29
N ALA A 119 9.88 -14.24 14.63
CA ALA A 119 9.14 -15.19 13.80
C ALA A 119 7.65 -14.86 13.72
N LEU A 120 7.05 -14.41 14.83
CA LEU A 120 5.62 -14.09 14.91
C LEU A 120 5.27 -12.76 14.26
N LEU A 121 6.10 -11.73 14.46
CA LEU A 121 5.74 -10.38 14.07
C LEU A 121 6.40 -9.99 12.74
N PRO A 122 5.60 -9.49 11.78
CA PRO A 122 6.15 -8.97 10.54
C PRO A 122 7.03 -7.74 10.80
N ASP A 123 7.96 -7.48 9.89
CA ASP A 123 8.74 -6.25 9.93
C ASP A 123 7.90 -5.10 9.36
N ARG A 124 7.59 -4.12 10.20
CA ARG A 124 6.83 -2.91 9.83
C ARG A 124 7.44 -2.20 8.62
N HIS A 125 8.77 -2.12 8.54
CA HIS A 125 9.43 -1.41 7.44
C HIS A 125 9.25 -2.16 6.12
N VAL A 126 9.29 -3.49 6.17
CA VAL A 126 9.03 -4.33 4.99
C VAL A 126 7.56 -4.24 4.59
N ALA A 127 6.65 -4.38 5.55
CA ALA A 127 5.21 -4.33 5.30
C ALA A 127 4.73 -2.97 4.72
N LEU A 128 5.39 -1.86 5.08
CA LEU A 128 5.06 -0.53 4.57
C LEU A 128 5.72 -0.20 3.22
N ARG A 129 6.74 -0.93 2.78
CA ARG A 129 7.44 -0.66 1.52
C ARG A 129 6.55 -0.85 0.30
N GLU A 130 5.80 -1.94 0.22
CA GLU A 130 4.92 -2.21 -0.93
C GLU A 130 3.83 -1.15 -1.12
N PRO A 131 3.04 -0.79 -0.09
CA PRO A 131 2.07 0.30 -0.20
C PRO A 131 2.69 1.64 -0.59
N GLN A 132 3.88 1.95 -0.07
CA GLN A 132 4.58 3.18 -0.43
C GLN A 132 5.02 3.19 -1.90
N GLN A 133 5.59 2.09 -2.39
CA GLN A 133 5.97 1.93 -3.80
C GLN A 133 4.75 1.99 -4.72
N LEU A 134 3.64 1.36 -4.34
CA LEU A 134 2.40 1.40 -5.10
C LEU A 134 1.84 2.83 -5.17
N ARG A 135 1.83 3.55 -4.04
CA ARG A 135 1.43 4.97 -4.00
C ARG A 135 2.29 5.83 -4.92
N GLN A 136 3.61 5.61 -4.93
CA GLN A 136 4.50 6.35 -5.81
C GLN A 136 4.21 6.04 -7.28
N ARG A 137 4.07 4.77 -7.64
CA ARG A 137 3.71 4.36 -9.01
C ARG A 137 2.39 4.97 -9.47
N LEU A 138 1.37 5.00 -8.60
CA LEU A 138 0.09 5.63 -8.91
C LEU A 138 0.23 7.13 -9.18
N ARG A 139 1.00 7.85 -8.36
CA ARG A 139 1.30 9.27 -8.57
C ARG A 139 1.99 9.51 -9.91
N ASP A 140 2.99 8.71 -10.23
CA ASP A 140 3.75 8.84 -11.49
C ASP A 140 2.88 8.56 -12.71
N VAL A 141 2.00 7.56 -12.64
CA VAL A 141 1.04 7.27 -13.70
C VAL A 141 0.04 8.41 -13.87
N GLN A 142 -0.50 8.93 -12.77
CA GLN A 142 -1.45 10.03 -12.77
C GLN A 142 -0.83 11.32 -13.35
N SER A 143 0.39 11.68 -12.92
CA SER A 143 1.09 12.86 -13.43
C SER A 143 1.33 12.76 -14.94
N ARG A 144 1.85 11.63 -15.42
CA ARG A 144 2.05 11.37 -16.85
C ARG A 144 0.75 11.39 -17.66
N TRP A 145 -0.35 10.93 -17.06
CA TRP A 145 -1.65 11.00 -17.72
C TRP A 145 -2.14 12.44 -17.84
N LEU A 146 -2.05 13.24 -16.76
CA LEU A 146 -2.42 14.66 -16.74
C LEU A 146 -1.59 15.46 -17.74
N GLU A 147 -0.28 15.25 -17.79
CA GLU A 147 0.61 15.90 -18.75
C GLU A 147 0.19 15.63 -20.19
N ARG A 148 -0.11 14.34 -20.50
CA ARG A 148 -0.60 13.97 -21.84
C ARG A 148 -1.93 14.62 -22.17
N GLN A 149 -2.87 14.72 -21.23
CA GLN A 149 -4.15 15.39 -21.47
C GLN A 149 -3.95 16.91 -21.66
N HIS A 150 -3.07 17.51 -20.86
CA HIS A 150 -2.73 18.92 -21.02
C HIS A 150 -2.13 19.20 -22.39
N GLN A 151 -1.16 18.41 -22.81
CA GLN A 151 -0.55 18.53 -24.14
C GLN A 151 -1.59 18.40 -25.27
N ARG A 152 -2.44 17.39 -25.21
CA ARG A 152 -3.54 17.22 -26.17
C ARG A 152 -4.48 18.42 -26.23
N LEU A 153 -4.76 19.02 -25.06
CA LEU A 153 -5.59 20.21 -24.98
C LEU A 153 -4.91 21.42 -25.65
N MET A 154 -3.61 21.60 -25.38
CA MET A 154 -2.82 22.66 -26.00
C MET A 154 -2.75 22.51 -27.52
N ASP A 155 -2.47 21.30 -28.01
CA ASP A 155 -2.41 20.98 -29.43
C ASP A 155 -3.76 21.29 -30.12
N ARG A 156 -4.88 20.88 -29.50
CA ARG A 156 -6.23 21.17 -30.02
C ARG A 156 -6.54 22.67 -30.04
N ARG A 157 -6.16 23.41 -28.99
CA ARG A 157 -6.31 24.86 -28.92
C ARG A 157 -5.52 25.56 -30.03
N GLN A 158 -4.28 25.11 -30.25
CA GLN A 158 -3.43 25.64 -31.31
C GLN A 158 -4.02 25.35 -32.70
N ALA A 159 -4.45 24.12 -32.95
CA ALA A 159 -5.11 23.77 -34.20
C ALA A 159 -6.37 24.61 -34.47
N LEU A 160 -7.21 24.81 -33.43
CA LEU A 160 -8.38 25.69 -33.54
C LEU A 160 -8.00 27.16 -33.81
N ALA A 161 -6.93 27.64 -33.17
CA ALA A 161 -6.45 29.01 -33.39
C ALA A 161 -5.95 29.22 -34.84
N LEU A 162 -5.26 28.23 -35.41
CA LEU A 162 -4.80 28.25 -36.81
C LEU A 162 -5.97 28.19 -37.80
N GLN A 163 -7.00 27.42 -37.50
CA GLN A 163 -8.21 27.29 -38.34
C GLN A 163 -9.28 28.34 -38.02
N ALA A 164 -8.96 29.31 -37.15
CA ALA A 164 -9.94 30.24 -36.60
C ALA A 164 -10.97 30.68 -37.64
N PRO A 165 -12.26 30.30 -37.54
CA PRO A 165 -13.31 30.64 -38.52
C PRO A 165 -13.44 32.13 -38.73
N GLN A 166 -13.14 32.91 -37.70
CA GLN A 166 -13.13 34.36 -37.73
C GLN A 166 -12.06 34.95 -38.68
N ARG A 167 -10.90 34.33 -38.81
CA ARG A 167 -9.87 34.76 -39.78
C ARG A 167 -10.33 34.48 -41.19
N ARG A 168 -10.84 33.28 -41.43
CA ARG A 168 -11.36 32.89 -42.73
C ARG A 168 -12.56 33.74 -43.16
N LEU A 169 -13.45 34.05 -42.22
CA LEU A 169 -14.59 34.95 -42.48
C LEU A 169 -14.12 36.39 -42.83
N ARG A 170 -13.10 36.91 -42.17
CA ARG A 170 -12.53 38.22 -42.50
C ARG A 170 -11.92 38.22 -43.89
N GLU A 171 -11.14 37.25 -44.26
CA GLU A 171 -10.55 37.09 -45.59
C GLU A 171 -11.64 37.00 -46.68
N LEU A 172 -12.67 36.20 -46.46
CA LEU A 172 -13.80 36.06 -47.39
C LEU A 172 -14.60 37.38 -47.54
N ARG A 173 -14.82 38.08 -46.42
CA ARG A 173 -15.48 39.41 -46.45
C ARG A 173 -14.67 40.43 -47.24
N GLN A 174 -13.37 40.51 -47.01
CA GLN A 174 -12.46 41.36 -47.77
C GLN A 174 -12.50 41.05 -49.26
N THR A 175 -12.41 39.78 -49.61
CA THR A 175 -12.48 39.36 -51.03
C THR A 175 -13.83 39.72 -51.65
N LEU A 176 -14.92 39.56 -50.91
CA LEU A 176 -16.25 39.92 -51.38
C LEU A 176 -16.39 41.44 -51.60
N GLU A 177 -15.87 42.26 -50.70
CA GLU A 177 -15.87 43.71 -50.82
C GLU A 177 -15.05 44.19 -52.04
N GLN A 178 -13.87 43.60 -52.23
CA GLN A 178 -13.05 43.87 -53.41
C GLN A 178 -13.78 43.51 -54.71
N ARG A 179 -14.42 42.38 -54.81
CA ARG A 179 -15.20 41.96 -55.97
C ARG A 179 -16.42 42.86 -56.20
N ARG A 180 -17.08 43.30 -55.15
CA ARG A 180 -18.20 44.26 -55.23
C ARG A 180 -17.73 45.63 -55.73
N ALA A 181 -16.58 46.07 -55.20
CA ALA A 181 -16.01 47.40 -55.69
C ALA A 181 -15.61 47.30 -57.15
N LEU A 182 -14.96 46.21 -57.58
CA LEU A 182 -14.59 46.01 -58.99
C LEU A 182 -15.82 45.97 -59.89
N ARG A 183 -16.87 45.20 -59.49
CA ARG A 183 -18.12 45.17 -60.25
C ARG A 183 -18.77 46.57 -60.38
N LYS A 184 -18.75 47.34 -59.28
CA LYS A 184 -19.27 48.70 -59.29
C LYS A 184 -18.43 49.64 -60.17
N ALA A 185 -17.12 49.43 -60.20
CA ALA A 185 -16.23 50.24 -61.07
C ALA A 185 -16.42 49.93 -62.58
N LEU A 186 -16.62 48.65 -62.90
CA LEU A 186 -16.83 48.18 -64.29
C LEU A 186 -18.28 48.24 -64.77
N SER A 187 -19.20 48.67 -63.89
CA SER A 187 -20.63 48.75 -64.25
C SER A 187 -20.88 49.74 -65.41
N PRO A 188 -21.50 49.32 -66.50
CA PRO A 188 -21.84 50.16 -67.62
C PRO A 188 -22.72 51.35 -67.23
N GLN A 189 -23.55 51.19 -66.20
CA GLN A 189 -24.44 52.23 -65.67
C GLN A 189 -23.67 53.48 -65.22
N ARG A 190 -22.42 53.37 -64.76
CA ARG A 190 -21.59 54.46 -64.32
C ARG A 190 -21.07 55.28 -65.50
N TRP A 191 -20.83 54.64 -66.61
CA TRP A 191 -20.42 55.24 -67.85
C TRP A 191 -21.59 55.99 -68.54
N LEU A 192 -22.77 55.37 -68.53
CA LEU A 192 -24.03 55.94 -69.00
C LEU A 192 -24.38 57.24 -68.25
N LYS A 193 -24.20 57.24 -66.87
CA LYS A 193 -24.45 58.45 -66.06
C LYS A 193 -23.45 59.61 -66.35
N ARG A 194 -22.30 59.29 -66.93
CA ARG A 194 -21.31 60.33 -67.38
C ARG A 194 -21.52 60.77 -68.79
N GLY A 195 -22.62 60.42 -69.42
CA GLY A 195 -22.98 60.88 -70.77
C GLY A 195 -22.41 59.99 -71.88
N LEU A 196 -21.83 58.85 -71.56
CA LEU A 196 -21.36 57.87 -72.55
C LEU A 196 -22.51 56.95 -72.98
N ALA A 197 -22.66 56.77 -74.31
CA ALA A 197 -23.66 55.82 -74.83
C ALA A 197 -23.05 54.49 -75.14
N LEU A 198 -23.79 53.40 -74.81
CA LEU A 198 -23.46 52.02 -75.24
C LEU A 198 -24.00 51.84 -76.66
N VAL A 199 -23.11 51.67 -77.62
CA VAL A 199 -23.50 51.33 -78.99
C VAL A 199 -23.30 49.80 -79.13
N SER A 200 -24.38 49.07 -79.41
CA SER A 200 -24.35 47.67 -79.76
C SER A 200 -24.73 47.45 -81.20
N ASN A 201 -24.13 46.44 -81.82
CA ASN A 201 -24.53 46.04 -83.17
C ASN A 201 -25.70 45.00 -83.08
N ALA A 202 -26.27 44.71 -84.23
CA ALA A 202 -27.43 43.79 -84.32
C ALA A 202 -27.15 42.36 -83.80
N GLN A 203 -25.89 42.00 -83.45
CA GLN A 203 -25.50 40.75 -82.94
C GLN A 203 -25.22 40.80 -81.39
N GLY A 204 -25.47 41.90 -80.73
CA GLY A 204 -25.48 42.00 -79.27
C GLY A 204 -24.16 42.22 -78.56
N ILE A 205 -23.06 42.54 -79.20
CA ILE A 205 -21.78 42.93 -78.56
C ILE A 205 -21.53 44.38 -78.79
#